data_346cdba35d1fd9158baadcdb12be2778
#
_entry.id   346cdba35d1fd9158baadcdb12be2778
#
_cell.length_a   1.000
_cell.length_b   1.000
_cell.length_c   1.000
_cell.angle_alpha   90.00
_cell.angle_beta   90.00
_cell.angle_gamma   90.00
#
_symmetry.space_group_name_H-M   'P 1'
#
loop_
_entity.id
_entity.type
_entity.pdbx_description
1 polymer ?
#
loop_
_entity_poly.entity_id
_entity_poly.type
_entity_poly.pdbx_seq_one_letter_code
_entity_poly.pdbx_strand_id
1 'polypeptide(L)'
;MKEVDLFEHLKDSLYPDLIKSHGVFDSFDCISVKAGHYIELKCRLTHYPTLLIEEMKYRKLITQSAERDLIPYYINSTPEGIYSFDLMDVPEPEWVNGWMPATTDFANKSKVIKLVGYLPIEEAVQL
;
A
#
# COMPACT_ATOMS: atom_id res chain seq x y z
N MET A 1 13.61 1.17 -6.64
CA MET A 1 12.33 1.17 -7.38
C MET A 1 11.42 2.23 -6.81
N LYS A 2 10.80 3.01 -7.65
CA LYS A 2 9.79 3.98 -7.26
C LYS A 2 8.39 3.40 -7.51
N GLU A 3 7.35 4.03 -6.94
CA GLU A 3 5.97 3.56 -7.11
C GLU A 3 5.54 3.52 -8.58
N VAL A 4 6.02 4.47 -9.39
CA VAL A 4 5.74 4.46 -10.83
C VAL A 4 6.34 3.22 -11.51
N ASP A 5 7.53 2.80 -11.10
CA ASP A 5 8.16 1.60 -11.65
C ASP A 5 7.41 0.34 -11.24
N LEU A 6 6.97 0.29 -9.99
CA LEU A 6 6.15 -0.81 -9.49
C LEU A 6 4.81 -0.89 -10.23
N PHE A 7 4.17 0.26 -10.47
CA PHE A 7 2.94 0.35 -11.25
C PHE A 7 3.14 -0.25 -12.65
N GLU A 8 4.18 0.18 -13.36
CA GLU A 8 4.46 -0.32 -14.71
C GLU A 8 4.76 -1.82 -14.71
N HIS A 9 5.52 -2.28 -13.73
CA HIS A 9 5.82 -3.72 -13.59
C HIS A 9 4.55 -4.54 -13.38
N LEU A 10 3.66 -4.10 -12.50
CA LEU A 10 2.40 -4.81 -12.23
C LEU A 10 1.47 -4.77 -13.43
N LYS A 11 1.43 -3.66 -14.14
CA LYS A 11 0.62 -3.54 -15.36
C LYS A 11 1.10 -4.50 -16.45
N ASP A 12 2.42 -4.63 -16.60
CA ASP A 12 2.99 -5.51 -17.62
C ASP A 12 2.89 -6.99 -17.26
N SER A 13 2.94 -7.33 -15.98
CA SER A 13 3.05 -8.73 -15.55
C SER A 13 1.77 -9.34 -15.01
N LEU A 14 0.87 -8.56 -14.40
CA LEU A 14 -0.24 -9.12 -13.63
C LEU A 14 -1.58 -8.43 -13.86
N TYR A 15 -1.58 -7.10 -14.02
CA TYR A 15 -2.80 -6.30 -14.14
C TYR A 15 -2.80 -5.49 -15.43
N PRO A 16 -3.12 -6.10 -16.59
CA PRO A 16 -3.00 -5.41 -17.87
C PRO A 16 -3.91 -4.18 -18.02
N ASP A 17 -4.99 -4.13 -17.25
CA ASP A 17 -5.93 -2.99 -17.25
C ASP A 17 -5.68 -1.98 -16.13
N LEU A 18 -4.55 -2.09 -15.43
CA LEU A 18 -4.25 -1.25 -14.28
C LEU A 18 -4.23 0.23 -14.65
N ILE A 19 -4.98 1.04 -13.90
CA ILE A 19 -5.01 2.49 -14.06
C ILE A 19 -4.76 3.16 -12.72
N LYS A 20 -4.12 4.31 -12.74
CA LYS A 20 -3.93 5.11 -11.53
C LYS A 20 -5.26 5.75 -11.16
N SER A 21 -5.68 5.63 -9.89
CA SER A 21 -6.88 6.31 -9.44
C SER A 21 -6.63 7.82 -9.38
N HIS A 22 -7.68 8.59 -9.59
CA HIS A 22 -7.61 10.04 -9.43
C HIS A 22 -7.51 10.35 -7.96
N GLY A 23 -6.36 10.72 -7.57
CA GLY A 23 -6.18 11.08 -6.16
C GLY A 23 -5.01 11.93 -5.97
N VAL A 24 -4.98 12.29 -4.81
CA VAL A 24 -4.21 13.27 -4.13
C VAL A 24 -2.73 12.90 -4.16
N PHE A 25 -1.93 13.86 -4.08
CA PHE A 25 -0.52 14.04 -4.20
C PHE A 25 0.37 12.96 -3.58
N ASP A 26 -0.09 12.18 -2.60
CA ASP A 26 0.81 11.44 -1.73
C ASP A 26 0.60 9.94 -1.71
N SER A 27 -0.44 9.43 -2.33
CA SER A 27 -0.68 8.00 -2.41
C SER A 27 -0.67 7.54 -3.85
N PHE A 28 0.01 6.45 -4.10
CA PHE A 28 -0.01 5.83 -5.40
C PHE A 28 -1.07 4.74 -5.38
N ASP A 29 -2.32 5.16 -5.57
CA ASP A 29 -3.46 4.26 -5.64
C ASP A 29 -3.76 3.91 -7.10
N CYS A 30 -4.10 2.65 -7.35
CA CYS A 30 -4.45 2.19 -8.69
C CYS A 30 -5.57 1.15 -8.61
N ILE A 31 -6.20 0.91 -9.75
CA ILE A 31 -7.41 0.07 -9.83
C ILE A 31 -7.25 -0.89 -10.99
N SER A 32 -7.58 -2.15 -10.76
CA SER A 32 -7.83 -3.14 -11.80
C SER A 32 -9.29 -3.59 -11.70
N VAL A 33 -10.12 -3.14 -12.62
CA VAL A 33 -11.53 -3.55 -12.66
C VAL A 33 -11.65 -5.03 -12.98
N LYS A 34 -10.82 -5.53 -13.89
CA LYS A 34 -10.84 -6.96 -14.26
C LYS A 34 -10.53 -7.85 -13.09
N ALA A 35 -9.54 -7.51 -12.27
CA ALA A 35 -9.19 -8.27 -11.09
C ALA A 35 -10.11 -7.99 -9.91
N GLY A 36 -10.81 -6.85 -9.92
CA GLY A 36 -11.64 -6.42 -8.81
C GLY A 36 -10.82 -5.87 -7.64
N HIS A 37 -9.67 -5.27 -7.91
CA HIS A 37 -8.73 -4.81 -6.88
C HIS A 37 -8.57 -3.30 -6.85
N TYR A 38 -8.61 -2.75 -5.65
CA TYR A 38 -8.19 -1.38 -5.35
C TYR A 38 -6.86 -1.47 -4.60
N ILE A 39 -5.80 -0.90 -5.17
CA ILE A 39 -4.44 -1.18 -4.73
C ILE A 39 -3.73 0.09 -4.31
N GLU A 40 -3.10 0.09 -3.13
CA GLU A 40 -2.11 1.10 -2.78
C GLU A 40 -0.71 0.51 -2.95
N LEU A 41 0.15 1.23 -3.65
CA LEU A 41 1.53 0.85 -3.89
C LEU A 41 2.48 1.56 -2.93
N LYS A 42 3.46 0.83 -2.42
CA LYS A 42 4.50 1.37 -1.57
C LYS A 42 5.84 0.74 -1.89
N CYS A 43 6.87 1.57 -2.04
CA CYS A 43 8.23 1.07 -2.25
C CYS A 43 9.06 1.32 -1.00
N ARG A 44 9.72 0.27 -0.50
CA ARG A 44 10.54 0.29 0.70
C ARG A 44 12.01 0.17 0.33
N LEU A 45 12.86 0.95 0.97
CA LEU A 45 14.30 0.87 0.78
C LEU A 45 14.92 -0.29 1.55
N THR A 46 14.25 -0.78 2.59
CA THR A 46 14.71 -1.86 3.46
C THR A 46 13.64 -2.93 3.57
N HIS A 47 14.07 -4.18 3.57
CA HIS A 47 13.18 -5.31 3.83
C HIS A 47 13.09 -5.58 5.33
N TYR A 48 11.88 -5.68 5.86
CA TYR A 48 11.60 -6.04 7.26
C TYR A 48 10.67 -7.26 7.32
N PRO A 49 10.71 -8.04 8.41
CA PRO A 49 9.79 -9.18 8.60
C PRO A 49 8.33 -8.75 8.67
N THR A 50 8.07 -7.48 8.96
CA THR A 50 6.74 -6.87 8.94
C THR A 50 6.79 -5.59 8.13
N LEU A 51 5.71 -5.28 7.41
CA LEU A 51 5.61 -4.06 6.62
C LEU A 51 4.61 -3.11 7.26
N LEU A 52 5.04 -1.87 7.42
CA LEU A 52 4.27 -0.84 8.13
C LEU A 52 3.14 -0.30 7.25
N ILE A 53 1.97 -0.10 7.84
CA ILE A 53 0.87 0.64 7.24
C ILE A 53 0.32 1.64 8.26
N GLU A 54 0.07 2.88 7.82
CA GLU A 54 -0.57 3.89 8.66
C GLU A 54 -2.08 3.57 8.76
N GLU A 55 -2.64 3.73 9.96
CA GLU A 55 -4.06 3.44 10.19
C GLU A 55 -4.97 4.26 9.27
N MET A 56 -4.67 5.54 9.08
CA MET A 56 -5.46 6.39 8.18
C MET A 56 -5.49 5.86 6.76
N LYS A 57 -4.37 5.36 6.27
CA LYS A 57 -4.29 4.77 4.92
C LYS A 57 -5.04 3.45 4.83
N TYR A 58 -4.94 2.63 5.88
CA TYR A 58 -5.70 1.39 5.96
C TYR A 58 -7.20 1.65 5.88
N ARG A 59 -7.71 2.59 6.71
CA ARG A 59 -9.12 2.95 6.73
C ARG A 59 -9.60 3.51 5.39
N LYS A 60 -8.77 4.36 4.78
CA LYS A 60 -9.05 4.93 3.46
C LYS A 60 -9.16 3.83 2.39
N LEU A 61 -8.23 2.88 2.37
CA LEU A 61 -8.27 1.76 1.44
C LEU A 61 -9.55 0.94 1.61
N ILE A 62 -9.91 0.60 2.83
CA ILE A 62 -11.14 -0.16 3.12
C ILE A 62 -12.36 0.60 2.62
N THR A 63 -12.46 1.90 2.92
CA THR A 63 -13.60 2.73 2.53
C THR A 63 -13.69 2.93 1.02
N GLN A 64 -12.58 3.29 0.39
CA GLN A 64 -12.54 3.57 -1.05
C GLN A 64 -12.81 2.32 -1.88
N SER A 65 -12.31 1.18 -1.46
CA SER A 65 -12.56 -0.09 -2.15
C SER A 65 -14.02 -0.52 -2.02
N ALA A 66 -14.60 -0.37 -0.82
CA ALA A 66 -15.99 -0.73 -0.57
C ALA A 66 -16.95 0.13 -1.42
N GLU A 67 -16.68 1.42 -1.53
CA GLU A 67 -17.48 2.34 -2.35
C GLU A 67 -17.48 1.96 -3.85
N ARG A 68 -16.43 1.27 -4.29
CA ARG A 68 -16.25 0.87 -5.69
C ARG A 68 -16.53 -0.61 -5.92
N ASP A 69 -16.95 -1.32 -4.89
CA ASP A 69 -17.16 -2.78 -4.94
C ASP A 69 -15.89 -3.51 -5.39
N LEU A 70 -14.73 -3.10 -4.86
CA LEU A 70 -13.43 -3.68 -5.13
C LEU A 70 -12.81 -4.21 -3.83
N ILE A 71 -11.84 -5.11 -3.97
CA ILE A 71 -11.12 -5.67 -2.83
C ILE A 71 -9.85 -4.82 -2.57
N PRO A 72 -9.62 -4.38 -1.32
CA PRO A 72 -8.43 -3.57 -1.01
C PRO A 72 -7.17 -4.41 -0.92
N TYR A 73 -6.15 -4.00 -1.66
CA TYR A 73 -4.83 -4.60 -1.67
C TYR A 73 -3.76 -3.58 -1.30
N TYR A 74 -2.79 -4.02 -0.51
CA TYR A 74 -1.61 -3.23 -0.19
C TYR A 74 -0.39 -3.97 -0.74
N ILE A 75 0.26 -3.39 -1.75
CA ILE A 75 1.38 -4.03 -2.44
C ILE A 75 2.65 -3.23 -2.19
N ASN A 76 3.65 -3.90 -1.62
CA ASN A 76 4.93 -3.29 -1.27
C ASN A 76 6.05 -3.94 -2.08
N SER A 77 6.95 -3.13 -2.64
CA SER A 77 8.23 -3.61 -3.11
C SER A 77 9.29 -3.38 -2.04
N THR A 78 10.17 -4.34 -1.89
CA THR A 78 11.35 -4.27 -1.03
C THR A 78 12.56 -4.75 -1.82
N PRO A 79 13.80 -4.60 -1.29
CA PRO A 79 14.96 -5.20 -1.95
C PRO A 79 14.88 -6.71 -2.14
N GLU A 80 13.99 -7.41 -1.44
CA GLU A 80 13.85 -8.87 -1.52
C GLU A 80 12.64 -9.34 -2.33
N GLY A 81 11.81 -8.45 -2.84
CA GLY A 81 10.70 -8.84 -3.70
C GLY A 81 9.48 -7.93 -3.58
N ILE A 82 8.39 -8.39 -4.17
CA ILE A 82 7.12 -7.67 -4.18
C ILE A 82 6.12 -8.49 -3.38
N TYR A 83 5.45 -7.87 -2.42
CA TYR A 83 4.57 -8.53 -1.47
C TYR A 83 3.18 -7.92 -1.50
N SER A 84 2.18 -8.75 -1.73
CA SER A 84 0.78 -8.35 -1.88
C SER A 84 -0.04 -8.81 -0.68
N PHE A 85 -0.70 -7.87 -0.01
CA PHE A 85 -1.60 -8.15 1.10
C PHE A 85 -3.04 -7.90 0.66
N ASP A 86 -3.87 -8.94 0.72
CA ASP A 86 -5.33 -8.80 0.61
C ASP A 86 -5.86 -8.37 1.98
N LEU A 87 -6.24 -7.10 2.11
CA LEU A 87 -6.62 -6.55 3.41
C LEU A 87 -7.98 -7.06 3.93
N MET A 88 -8.75 -7.77 3.11
CA MET A 88 -9.97 -8.45 3.56
C MET A 88 -9.67 -9.83 4.14
N ASP A 89 -8.54 -10.43 3.77
CA ASP A 89 -8.13 -11.77 4.20
C ASP A 89 -7.11 -11.71 5.34
N VAL A 90 -6.20 -10.77 5.30
CA VAL A 90 -5.18 -10.57 6.33
C VAL A 90 -5.82 -9.93 7.56
N PRO A 91 -5.55 -10.44 8.77
CA PRO A 91 -6.08 -9.82 10.00
C PRO A 91 -5.68 -8.36 10.13
N GLU A 92 -6.60 -7.53 10.60
CA GLU A 92 -6.29 -6.13 10.89
C GLU A 92 -5.18 -6.07 11.94
N PRO A 93 -4.10 -5.27 11.69
CA PRO A 93 -3.02 -5.20 12.66
C PRO A 93 -3.43 -4.46 13.93
N GLU A 94 -2.68 -4.68 15.00
CA GLU A 94 -2.78 -3.85 16.20
C GLU A 94 -2.22 -2.46 15.89
N TRP A 95 -2.98 -1.42 16.26
CA TRP A 95 -2.58 -0.04 16.01
C TRP A 95 -1.80 0.51 17.18
N VAL A 96 -0.59 0.98 16.91
CA VAL A 96 0.32 1.53 17.92
C VAL A 96 0.80 2.90 17.49
N ASN A 97 1.26 3.71 18.46
CA ASN A 97 1.84 5.00 18.14
C ASN A 97 3.22 4.83 17.49
N GLY A 98 3.45 5.56 16.41
CA GLY A 98 4.72 5.59 15.72
C GLY A 98 5.11 7.00 15.33
N TRP A 99 6.42 7.29 15.36
CA TRP A 99 6.96 8.55 14.85
C TRP A 99 7.08 8.45 13.34
N MET A 100 6.31 9.31 12.64
CA MET A 100 6.24 9.30 11.19
C MET A 100 6.44 10.71 10.64
N PRO A 101 6.93 10.84 9.39
CA PRO A 101 6.94 12.14 8.71
C PRO A 101 5.53 12.73 8.68
N ALA A 102 5.41 14.05 8.93
CA ALA A 102 4.14 14.74 8.89
C ALA A 102 3.55 14.71 7.47
N THR A 103 4.42 14.77 6.46
CA THR A 103 4.04 14.69 5.04
C THR A 103 5.07 13.85 4.30
N THR A 104 4.76 13.48 3.05
CA THR A 104 5.71 12.83 2.15
C THR A 104 6.63 13.84 1.44
N ASP A 105 6.48 15.13 1.72
CA ASP A 105 7.33 16.18 1.17
C ASP A 105 8.71 16.12 1.82
N PHE A 106 9.74 15.88 1.02
CA PHE A 106 11.13 15.83 1.49
C PHE A 106 11.63 17.15 2.06
N ALA A 107 11.00 18.28 1.73
CA ALA A 107 11.35 19.58 2.30
C ALA A 107 10.85 19.71 3.74
N ASN A 108 9.80 19.00 4.11
CA ASN A 108 9.25 19.01 5.46
C ASN A 108 9.79 17.82 6.25
N LYS A 109 10.75 18.08 7.15
CA LYS A 109 11.37 17.04 7.98
C LYS A 109 10.70 16.88 9.35
N SER A 110 9.56 17.56 9.58
CA SER A 110 8.80 17.40 10.81
C SER A 110 8.29 15.98 10.97
N LYS A 111 8.30 15.50 12.22
CA LYS A 111 7.73 14.19 12.56
C LYS A 111 6.57 14.38 13.51
N VAL A 112 5.56 13.56 13.36
CA VAL A 112 4.38 13.51 14.22
C VAL A 112 4.13 12.08 14.66
N ILE A 113 3.37 11.92 15.74
CA ILE A 113 2.92 10.60 16.19
C ILE A 113 1.69 10.24 15.36
N LYS A 114 1.73 9.09 14.72
CA LYS A 114 0.62 8.51 13.98
C LYS A 114 0.35 7.09 14.46
N LEU A 115 -0.88 6.64 14.34
CA LEU A 115 -1.21 5.23 14.55
C LEU A 115 -0.72 4.43 13.34
N VAL A 116 0.07 3.41 13.63
CA VAL A 116 0.63 2.50 12.62
C VAL A 116 0.40 1.06 13.01
N GLY A 117 0.34 0.18 12.02
CA GLY A 117 0.30 -1.26 12.21
C GLY A 117 1.38 -1.94 11.41
N TYR A 118 1.64 -3.19 11.72
CA TYR A 118 2.67 -3.99 11.06
C TYR A 118 2.05 -5.25 10.50
N LEU A 119 2.17 -5.44 9.18
CA LEU A 119 1.65 -6.60 8.48
C LEU A 119 2.77 -7.63 8.33
N PRO A 120 2.62 -8.83 8.94
CA PRO A 120 3.64 -9.87 8.81
C PRO A 120 3.83 -10.29 7.35
N ILE A 121 5.10 -10.42 6.93
CA ILE A 121 5.42 -10.76 5.55
C ILE A 121 4.86 -12.13 5.15
N GLU A 122 4.75 -13.06 6.08
CA GLU A 122 4.19 -14.40 5.86
C GLU A 122 2.69 -14.39 5.53
N GLU A 123 1.99 -13.28 5.82
CA GLU A 123 0.59 -13.10 5.44
C GLU A 123 0.42 -12.57 4.01
N ALA A 124 1.53 -12.21 3.36
CA ALA A 124 1.51 -11.71 1.99
C ALA A 124 1.65 -12.84 0.98
N VAL A 125 1.20 -12.56 -0.24
CA VAL A 125 1.58 -13.35 -1.41
C VAL A 125 2.76 -12.64 -2.06
N GLN A 126 3.85 -13.35 -2.27
CA GLN A 126 4.99 -12.82 -3.01
C GLN A 126 4.72 -12.94 -4.50
N LEU A 127 4.81 -11.81 -5.18
CA LEU A 127 4.54 -11.74 -6.62
C LEU A 127 5.80 -11.98 -7.44
#